data_d82baf12c3946c6150af8db3d5d97411
#
_entry.id   d82baf12c3946c6150af8db3d5d97411
#
_cell.length_a   1.000
_cell.length_b   1.000
_cell.length_c   1.000
_cell.angle_alpha   90.00
_cell.angle_beta   90.00
_cell.angle_gamma   90.00
#
_symmetry.space_group_name_H-M   'P 1'
#
loop_
_entity.id
_entity.type
_entity.pdbx_description
1 polymer ?
#
loop_
_entity_poly.entity_id
_entity_poly.type
_entity_poly.pdbx_seq_one_letter_code
_entity_poly.pdbx_strand_id
1 'polypeptide(L)'
;MSGAQDLPRQLEQARQLARLRQLRERTALAALHEADKALLQAEEALKRRRAALARLSEERGQLSQRIVHECAPDLGRLAAYIGAMTADLDDQIERTDYAMLDDEEALDEARKSRERARQAWLRASAAVNAAETLVTDTRRAHRQAQEAVQEREAEDAASAAHSQRQQQERG
;
A
#
# COMPACT_ATOMS: atom_id res chain seq x y z
N MET A 1 17.91 -17.93 38.80
CA MET A 1 18.78 -18.57 37.81
C MET A 1 18.08 -18.96 36.48
N SER A 2 16.77 -18.72 36.33
CA SER A 2 16.03 -19.04 35.08
C SER A 2 16.31 -18.12 33.89
N GLY A 3 16.74 -16.88 34.10
CA GLY A 3 16.78 -15.86 33.02
C GLY A 3 17.81 -16.11 31.91
N ALA A 4 18.94 -16.73 32.17
CA ALA A 4 20.00 -16.94 31.18
C ALA A 4 19.68 -18.09 30.20
N GLN A 5 18.89 -19.07 30.61
CA GLN A 5 18.47 -20.20 29.75
C GLN A 5 17.32 -19.82 28.79
N ASP A 6 16.58 -18.75 29.09
CA ASP A 6 15.46 -18.28 28.27
C ASP A 6 15.88 -17.36 27.14
N LEU A 7 17.06 -16.72 27.21
CA LEU A 7 17.54 -15.76 26.21
C LEU A 7 17.68 -16.32 24.78
N PRO A 8 18.20 -17.55 24.57
CA PRO A 8 18.25 -18.14 23.22
C PRO A 8 16.84 -18.33 22.62
N ARG A 9 15.88 -18.76 23.45
CA ARG A 9 14.47 -18.92 23.02
C ARG A 9 13.82 -17.58 22.70
N GLN A 10 14.07 -16.56 23.52
CA GLN A 10 13.57 -15.22 23.28
C GLN A 10 14.12 -14.64 21.96
N LEU A 11 15.41 -14.85 21.67
CA LEU A 11 16.01 -14.42 20.41
C LEU A 11 15.37 -15.13 19.20
N GLU A 12 15.12 -16.42 19.29
CA GLU A 12 14.46 -17.16 18.22
C GLU A 12 13.01 -16.69 18.02
N GLN A 13 12.26 -16.45 19.09
CA GLN A 13 10.91 -15.90 19.04
C GLN A 13 10.90 -14.48 18.41
N ALA A 14 11.86 -13.62 18.79
CA ALA A 14 11.99 -12.29 18.20
C ALA A 14 12.28 -12.37 16.69
N ARG A 15 13.13 -13.29 16.24
CA ARG A 15 13.41 -13.53 14.81
C ARG A 15 12.18 -14.02 14.05
N GLN A 16 11.42 -14.95 14.65
CA GLN A 16 10.18 -15.45 14.05
C GLN A 16 9.15 -14.32 13.93
N LEU A 17 9.02 -13.49 14.97
CA LEU A 17 8.15 -12.31 14.94
C LEU A 17 8.56 -11.35 13.82
N ALA A 18 9.85 -11.05 13.69
CA ALA A 18 10.36 -10.17 12.64
C ALA A 18 10.02 -10.72 11.23
N ARG A 19 10.23 -12.02 10.99
CA ARG A 19 9.85 -12.67 9.71
C ARG A 19 8.35 -12.55 9.42
N LEU A 20 7.49 -12.79 10.41
CA LEU A 20 6.04 -12.66 10.24
C LEU A 20 5.63 -11.22 9.95
N ARG A 21 6.26 -10.24 10.61
CA ARG A 21 6.00 -8.81 10.34
C ARG A 21 6.45 -8.41 8.95
N GLN A 22 7.60 -8.87 8.48
CA GLN A 22 8.07 -8.65 7.11
C GLN A 22 7.12 -9.26 6.06
N LEU A 23 6.58 -10.44 6.28
CA LEU A 23 5.57 -11.02 5.39
C LEU A 23 4.31 -10.17 5.33
N ARG A 24 3.83 -9.68 6.48
CA ARG A 24 2.65 -8.79 6.54
C ARG A 24 2.91 -7.44 5.85
N GLU A 25 4.09 -6.88 6.01
CA GLU A 25 4.48 -5.65 5.32
C GLU A 25 4.47 -5.85 3.78
N ARG A 26 5.06 -6.95 3.29
CA ARG A 26 5.03 -7.28 1.86
C ARG A 26 3.61 -7.41 1.32
N THR A 27 2.72 -8.06 2.07
CA THR A 27 1.31 -8.18 1.71
C THR A 27 0.63 -6.81 1.68
N ALA A 28 0.88 -5.95 2.66
CA ALA A 28 0.32 -4.60 2.72
C ALA A 28 0.87 -3.71 1.59
N LEU A 29 2.14 -3.85 1.24
CA LEU A 29 2.75 -3.15 0.11
C LEU A 29 2.14 -3.60 -1.22
N ALA A 30 1.94 -4.89 -1.42
CA ALA A 30 1.27 -5.42 -2.60
C ALA A 30 -0.17 -4.88 -2.73
N ALA A 31 -0.92 -4.82 -1.62
CA ALA A 31 -2.25 -4.24 -1.59
C ALA A 31 -2.25 -2.73 -1.92
N LEU A 32 -1.23 -1.99 -1.48
CA LEU A 32 -1.06 -0.58 -1.84
C LEU A 32 -0.80 -0.43 -3.36
N HIS A 33 0.07 -1.25 -3.94
CA HIS A 33 0.33 -1.22 -5.38
C HIS A 33 -0.92 -1.54 -6.21
N GLU A 34 -1.75 -2.49 -5.77
CA GLU A 34 -3.02 -2.78 -6.46
C GLU A 34 -4.02 -1.61 -6.33
N ALA A 35 -4.07 -0.96 -5.17
CA ALA A 35 -4.90 0.23 -4.97
C ALA A 35 -4.41 1.43 -5.80
N ASP A 36 -3.10 1.62 -5.96
CA ASP A 36 -2.53 2.64 -6.85
C ASP A 36 -2.90 2.38 -8.32
N LYS A 37 -2.85 1.13 -8.79
CA LYS A 37 -3.30 0.76 -10.14
C LYS A 37 -4.79 1.02 -10.34
N ALA A 38 -5.62 0.64 -9.37
CA ALA A 38 -7.06 0.87 -9.43
C ALA A 38 -7.38 2.38 -9.50
N LEU A 39 -6.66 3.21 -8.74
CA LEU A 39 -6.79 4.66 -8.79
C LEU A 39 -6.46 5.21 -10.19
N LEU A 40 -5.33 4.81 -10.77
CA LEU A 40 -4.94 5.22 -12.13
C LEU A 40 -5.98 4.81 -13.17
N GLN A 41 -6.52 3.59 -13.06
CA GLN A 41 -7.57 3.11 -13.96
C GLN A 41 -8.86 3.94 -13.86
N ALA A 42 -9.27 4.30 -12.63
CA ALA A 42 -10.44 5.15 -12.41
C ALA A 42 -10.22 6.58 -12.95
N GLU A 43 -9.04 7.17 -12.75
CA GLU A 43 -8.68 8.49 -13.32
C GLU A 43 -8.72 8.47 -14.84
N GLU A 44 -8.18 7.43 -15.48
CA GLU A 44 -8.20 7.28 -16.92
C GLU A 44 -9.62 7.04 -17.47
N ALA A 45 -10.45 6.27 -16.74
CA ALA A 45 -11.85 6.05 -17.13
C ALA A 45 -12.62 7.36 -17.15
N LEU A 46 -12.54 8.14 -16.08
CA LEU A 46 -13.17 9.46 -15.98
C LEU A 46 -12.67 10.42 -17.05
N LYS A 47 -11.36 10.44 -17.30
CA LYS A 47 -10.77 11.25 -18.38
C LYS A 47 -11.32 10.89 -19.77
N ARG A 48 -11.43 9.58 -20.06
CA ARG A 48 -12.02 9.10 -21.32
C ARG A 48 -13.48 9.49 -21.43
N ARG A 49 -14.25 9.37 -20.35
CA ARG A 49 -15.68 9.75 -20.33
C ARG A 49 -15.86 11.24 -20.58
N ARG A 50 -15.10 12.10 -19.91
CA ARG A 50 -15.12 13.55 -20.13
C ARG A 50 -14.77 13.93 -21.57
N ALA A 51 -13.79 13.26 -22.17
CA ALA A 51 -13.44 13.47 -23.56
C ALA A 51 -14.54 13.00 -24.53
N ALA A 52 -15.26 11.93 -24.20
CA ALA A 52 -16.40 11.47 -24.99
C ALA A 52 -17.56 12.46 -24.92
N LEU A 53 -17.89 12.94 -23.71
CA LEU A 53 -18.93 13.95 -23.50
C LEU A 53 -18.62 15.25 -24.27
N ALA A 54 -17.37 15.71 -24.23
CA ALA A 54 -16.95 16.89 -24.96
C ALA A 54 -17.12 16.72 -26.47
N ARG A 55 -16.75 15.54 -27.03
CA ARG A 55 -16.95 15.23 -28.45
C ARG A 55 -18.42 15.24 -28.86
N LEU A 56 -19.28 14.56 -28.10
CA LEU A 56 -20.72 14.52 -28.37
C LEU A 56 -21.35 15.90 -28.30
N SER A 57 -20.93 16.73 -27.35
CA SER A 57 -21.38 18.13 -27.23
C SER A 57 -20.95 18.99 -28.42
N GLU A 58 -19.71 18.77 -28.89
CA GLU A 58 -19.19 19.45 -30.12
C GLU A 58 -19.96 19.00 -31.36
N GLU A 59 -20.17 17.68 -31.54
CA GLU A 59 -20.96 17.14 -32.64
C GLU A 59 -22.38 17.70 -32.66
N ARG A 60 -23.01 17.82 -31.50
CA ARG A 60 -24.32 18.41 -31.32
C ARG A 60 -24.33 19.88 -31.72
N GLY A 61 -23.28 20.63 -31.34
CA GLY A 61 -23.10 22.05 -31.74
C GLY A 61 -22.92 22.22 -33.25
N GLN A 62 -22.07 21.37 -33.84
CA GLN A 62 -21.83 21.37 -35.28
C GLN A 62 -23.10 21.03 -36.08
N LEU A 63 -23.87 20.00 -35.62
CA LEU A 63 -25.15 19.65 -36.23
C LEU A 63 -26.11 20.85 -36.23
N SER A 64 -26.21 21.57 -35.09
CA SER A 64 -27.04 22.77 -35.00
C SER A 64 -26.64 23.86 -36.00
N GLN A 65 -25.34 24.13 -36.15
CA GLN A 65 -24.81 25.08 -37.12
C GLN A 65 -25.12 24.66 -38.57
N ARG A 66 -24.91 23.38 -38.89
CA ARG A 66 -25.22 22.84 -40.24
C ARG A 66 -26.70 22.92 -40.57
N ILE A 67 -27.59 22.69 -39.62
CA ILE A 67 -29.02 22.81 -39.77
C ILE A 67 -29.36 24.25 -40.17
N VAL A 68 -28.81 25.25 -39.51
CA VAL A 68 -29.09 26.66 -39.77
C VAL A 68 -28.54 27.14 -41.10
N HIS A 69 -27.33 26.70 -41.47
CA HIS A 69 -26.64 27.26 -42.66
C HIS A 69 -26.84 26.45 -43.94
N GLU A 70 -26.96 25.12 -43.86
CA GLU A 70 -26.97 24.26 -45.04
C GLU A 70 -28.35 23.69 -45.35
N CYS A 71 -29.16 23.38 -44.34
CA CYS A 71 -30.42 22.69 -44.46
C CYS A 71 -31.64 23.65 -44.52
N ALA A 72 -31.46 24.92 -44.31
CA ALA A 72 -32.55 25.90 -44.24
C ALA A 72 -33.55 25.83 -45.43
N PRO A 73 -33.11 25.67 -46.69
CA PRO A 73 -34.03 25.56 -47.83
C PRO A 73 -34.89 24.28 -47.83
N ASP A 74 -34.38 23.18 -47.28
CA ASP A 74 -35.01 21.84 -47.30
C ASP A 74 -35.52 21.40 -45.92
N LEU A 75 -35.58 22.32 -44.95
CA LEU A 75 -35.96 22.00 -43.56
C LEU A 75 -37.28 21.21 -43.45
N GLY A 76 -38.30 21.57 -44.23
CA GLY A 76 -39.59 20.87 -44.17
C GLY A 76 -39.50 19.39 -44.56
N ARG A 77 -38.63 19.04 -45.53
CA ARG A 77 -38.43 17.66 -46.00
C ARG A 77 -37.49 16.86 -45.08
N LEU A 78 -36.50 17.52 -44.47
CA LEU A 78 -35.49 16.88 -43.63
C LEU A 78 -35.82 16.92 -42.14
N ALA A 79 -36.90 17.59 -41.76
CA ALA A 79 -37.22 17.83 -40.33
C ALA A 79 -37.27 16.56 -39.47
N ALA A 80 -37.89 15.49 -39.98
CA ALA A 80 -37.97 14.23 -39.25
C ALA A 80 -36.60 13.57 -39.06
N TYR A 81 -35.74 13.60 -40.09
CA TYR A 81 -34.38 13.04 -40.01
C TYR A 81 -33.48 13.87 -39.08
N ILE A 82 -33.53 15.19 -39.18
CA ILE A 82 -32.79 16.10 -38.32
C ILE A 82 -33.25 15.91 -36.86
N GLY A 83 -34.55 15.81 -36.64
CA GLY A 83 -35.12 15.57 -35.32
C GLY A 83 -34.61 14.26 -34.70
N ALA A 84 -34.59 13.17 -35.49
CA ALA A 84 -34.07 11.89 -35.03
C ALA A 84 -32.58 11.94 -34.67
N MET A 85 -31.74 12.56 -35.53
CA MET A 85 -30.30 12.73 -35.24
C MET A 85 -30.04 13.56 -34.00
N THR A 86 -30.82 14.63 -33.82
CA THR A 86 -30.71 15.51 -32.64
C THR A 86 -31.07 14.76 -31.37
N ALA A 87 -32.19 14.04 -31.42
CA ALA A 87 -32.63 13.24 -30.28
C ALA A 87 -31.64 12.12 -29.90
N ASP A 88 -31.04 11.46 -30.89
CA ASP A 88 -30.02 10.44 -30.65
C ASP A 88 -28.76 11.02 -29.99
N LEU A 89 -28.26 12.17 -30.43
CA LEU A 89 -27.14 12.85 -29.81
C LEU A 89 -27.45 13.33 -28.38
N ASP A 90 -28.62 13.89 -28.17
CA ASP A 90 -29.07 14.35 -26.85
C ASP A 90 -29.16 13.15 -25.88
N ASP A 91 -29.68 12.01 -26.32
CA ASP A 91 -29.76 10.76 -25.55
C ASP A 91 -28.35 10.18 -25.24
N GLN A 92 -27.42 10.23 -26.21
CA GLN A 92 -26.03 9.82 -25.99
C GLN A 92 -25.30 10.74 -25.00
N ILE A 93 -25.52 12.05 -25.07
CA ILE A 93 -24.98 13.04 -24.12
C ILE A 93 -25.49 12.72 -22.71
N GLU A 94 -26.80 12.55 -22.55
CA GLU A 94 -27.41 12.25 -21.26
C GLU A 94 -26.90 10.96 -20.66
N ARG A 95 -26.83 9.85 -21.44
CA ARG A 95 -26.26 8.58 -20.97
C ARG A 95 -24.79 8.72 -20.59
N THR A 96 -24.01 9.48 -21.34
CA THR A 96 -22.59 9.70 -21.05
C THR A 96 -22.40 10.53 -19.79
N ASP A 97 -23.27 11.50 -19.55
CA ASP A 97 -23.25 12.32 -18.34
C ASP A 97 -23.59 11.50 -17.10
N TYR A 98 -24.65 10.67 -17.16
CA TYR A 98 -24.93 9.73 -16.07
C TYR A 98 -23.78 8.78 -15.80
N ALA A 99 -23.19 8.18 -16.83
CA ALA A 99 -22.04 7.28 -16.67
C ALA A 99 -20.79 8.01 -16.13
N MET A 100 -20.67 9.31 -16.31
CA MET A 100 -19.61 10.12 -15.71
C MET A 100 -19.76 10.23 -14.20
N LEU A 101 -20.98 10.30 -13.67
CA LEU A 101 -21.24 10.28 -12.23
C LEU A 101 -20.78 8.97 -11.59
N ASP A 102 -21.04 7.84 -12.26
CA ASP A 102 -20.57 6.52 -11.79
C ASP A 102 -19.03 6.45 -11.77
N ASP A 103 -18.39 7.00 -12.82
CA ASP A 103 -16.91 7.06 -12.89
C ASP A 103 -16.33 7.99 -11.80
N GLU A 104 -17.00 9.08 -11.44
CA GLU A 104 -16.62 9.99 -10.35
C GLU A 104 -16.73 9.32 -8.98
N GLU A 105 -17.80 8.55 -8.76
CA GLU A 105 -17.98 7.76 -7.53
C GLU A 105 -16.91 6.66 -7.43
N ALA A 106 -16.63 5.95 -8.53
CA ALA A 106 -15.58 4.95 -8.60
C ALA A 106 -14.19 5.54 -8.29
N LEU A 107 -13.91 6.75 -8.79
CA LEU A 107 -12.66 7.45 -8.51
C LEU A 107 -12.55 7.81 -7.02
N ASP A 108 -13.62 8.31 -6.41
CA ASP A 108 -13.63 8.64 -4.98
C ASP A 108 -13.41 7.41 -4.10
N GLU A 109 -14.05 6.28 -4.44
CA GLU A 109 -13.83 5.02 -3.72
C GLU A 109 -12.41 4.46 -3.92
N ALA A 110 -11.85 4.58 -5.11
CA ALA A 110 -10.46 4.20 -5.37
C ALA A 110 -9.46 5.04 -4.56
N ARG A 111 -9.71 6.35 -4.41
CA ARG A 111 -8.91 7.24 -3.54
C ARG A 111 -8.97 6.82 -2.07
N LYS A 112 -10.16 6.53 -1.56
CA LYS A 112 -10.36 6.05 -0.19
C LYS A 112 -9.68 4.70 0.04
N SER A 113 -9.79 3.79 -0.92
CA SER A 113 -9.16 2.47 -0.87
C SER A 113 -7.63 2.57 -0.83
N ARG A 114 -7.06 3.41 -1.70
CA ARG A 114 -5.62 3.70 -1.73
C ARG A 114 -5.13 4.26 -0.40
N GLU A 115 -5.85 5.21 0.20
CA GLU A 115 -5.46 5.79 1.48
C GLU A 115 -5.54 4.77 2.63
N ARG A 116 -6.56 3.91 2.65
CA ARG A 116 -6.65 2.78 3.60
C ARG A 116 -5.47 1.81 3.46
N ALA A 117 -5.12 1.45 2.23
CA ALA A 117 -3.98 0.56 1.94
C ALA A 117 -2.64 1.21 2.35
N ARG A 118 -2.46 2.51 2.10
CA ARG A 118 -1.28 3.27 2.52
C ARG A 118 -1.11 3.27 4.03
N GLN A 119 -2.18 3.53 4.77
CA GLN A 119 -2.15 3.50 6.23
C GLN A 119 -1.87 2.10 6.78
N ALA A 120 -2.40 1.06 6.14
CA ALA A 120 -2.12 -0.33 6.52
C ALA A 120 -0.64 -0.66 6.30
N TRP A 121 -0.05 -0.27 5.18
CA TRP A 121 1.37 -0.45 4.91
C TRP A 121 2.24 0.32 5.91
N LEU A 122 1.95 1.58 6.20
CA LEU A 122 2.72 2.37 7.18
C LEU A 122 2.72 1.72 8.57
N ARG A 123 1.57 1.19 9.01
CA ARG A 123 1.47 0.44 10.28
C ARG A 123 2.27 -0.86 10.24
N ALA A 124 2.23 -1.58 9.14
CA ALA A 124 3.00 -2.81 8.98
C ALA A 124 4.50 -2.54 8.95
N SER A 125 4.96 -1.50 8.27
CA SER A 125 6.36 -1.08 8.22
C SER A 125 6.88 -0.64 9.60
N ALA A 126 6.10 0.13 10.35
CA ALA A 126 6.44 0.49 11.74
C ALA A 126 6.56 -0.77 12.63
N ALA A 127 5.69 -1.76 12.43
CA ALA A 127 5.76 -3.02 13.17
C ALA A 127 6.99 -3.87 12.81
N VAL A 128 7.48 -3.81 11.58
CA VAL A 128 8.76 -4.43 11.17
C VAL A 128 9.92 -3.76 11.91
N ASN A 129 10.00 -2.44 11.86
CA ASN A 129 11.06 -1.68 12.54
C ASN A 129 11.11 -2.00 14.04
N ALA A 130 9.96 -2.06 14.71
CA ALA A 130 9.89 -2.43 16.12
C ALA A 130 10.35 -3.87 16.38
N ALA A 131 10.02 -4.82 15.50
CA ALA A 131 10.46 -6.21 15.63
C ALA A 131 11.97 -6.35 15.38
N GLU A 132 12.55 -5.62 14.45
CA GLU A 132 13.98 -5.61 14.18
C GLU A 132 14.77 -5.01 15.35
N THR A 133 14.24 -3.93 15.96
CA THR A 133 14.80 -3.37 17.20
C THR A 133 14.80 -4.42 18.31
N LEU A 134 13.67 -5.11 18.51
CA LEU A 134 13.57 -6.20 19.50
C LEU A 134 14.61 -7.30 19.26
N VAL A 135 14.82 -7.73 18.00
CA VAL A 135 15.86 -8.72 17.67
C VAL A 135 17.24 -8.20 18.04
N THR A 136 17.53 -6.93 17.73
CA THR A 136 18.83 -6.31 18.02
C THR A 136 19.08 -6.22 19.51
N ASP A 137 18.10 -5.80 20.28
CA ASP A 137 18.21 -5.64 21.75
C ASP A 137 18.35 -7.01 22.43
N THR A 138 17.53 -7.97 22.02
CA THR A 138 17.62 -9.36 22.56
C THR A 138 18.97 -9.99 22.22
N ARG A 139 19.51 -9.76 21.03
CA ARG A 139 20.83 -10.23 20.62
C ARG A 139 21.95 -9.61 21.45
N ARG A 140 21.83 -8.31 21.76
CA ARG A 140 22.77 -7.59 22.63
C ARG A 140 22.74 -8.17 24.05
N ALA A 141 21.54 -8.34 24.62
CA ALA A 141 21.37 -8.91 25.94
C ALA A 141 21.93 -10.34 26.04
N HIS A 142 21.70 -11.16 25.01
CA HIS A 142 22.24 -12.51 24.93
C HIS A 142 23.78 -12.51 24.91
N ARG A 143 24.40 -11.64 24.14
CA ARG A 143 25.85 -11.50 24.10
C ARG A 143 26.44 -11.09 25.43
N GLN A 144 25.86 -10.05 26.07
CA GLN A 144 26.29 -9.58 27.39
C GLN A 144 26.18 -10.69 28.46
N ALA A 145 25.11 -11.47 28.42
CA ALA A 145 24.96 -12.61 29.33
C ALA A 145 26.03 -13.69 29.11
N GLN A 146 26.40 -13.98 27.86
CA GLN A 146 27.47 -14.91 27.54
C GLN A 146 28.84 -14.39 28.01
N GLU A 147 29.15 -13.13 27.77
CA GLU A 147 30.37 -12.48 28.25
C GLU A 147 30.50 -12.54 29.76
N ALA A 148 29.42 -12.22 30.51
CA ALA A 148 29.40 -12.30 31.97
C ALA A 148 29.58 -13.71 32.50
N VAL A 149 29.11 -14.75 31.79
CA VAL A 149 29.38 -16.17 32.18
C VAL A 149 30.87 -16.51 31.97
N GLN A 150 31.44 -16.13 30.83
CA GLN A 150 32.85 -16.39 30.53
C GLN A 150 33.78 -15.66 31.50
N GLU A 151 33.48 -14.40 31.90
CA GLU A 151 34.23 -13.67 32.90
C GLU A 151 34.24 -14.40 34.26
N ARG A 152 33.06 -14.87 34.74
CA ARG A 152 32.96 -15.64 35.99
C ARG A 152 33.74 -16.96 35.92
N GLU A 153 33.64 -17.68 34.81
CA GLU A 153 34.38 -18.93 34.63
C GLU A 153 35.88 -18.67 34.63
N ALA A 154 36.35 -17.57 34.05
CA ALA A 154 37.74 -17.18 34.07
C ALA A 154 38.21 -16.75 35.46
N GLU A 155 37.40 -16.00 36.21
CA GLU A 155 37.69 -15.62 37.62
C GLU A 155 37.74 -16.86 38.53
N ASP A 156 36.80 -17.77 38.38
CA ASP A 156 36.76 -19.03 39.14
C ASP A 156 38.00 -19.90 38.86
N ALA A 157 38.41 -19.99 37.58
CA ALA A 157 39.62 -20.71 37.18
C ALA A 157 40.90 -20.07 37.74
N ALA A 158 40.99 -18.73 37.68
CA ALA A 158 42.12 -18.02 38.25
C ALA A 158 42.22 -18.18 39.80
N SER A 159 41.08 -18.10 40.47
CA SER A 159 40.99 -18.33 41.93
C SER A 159 41.40 -19.74 42.35
N ALA A 160 40.96 -20.74 41.58
CA ALA A 160 41.33 -22.13 41.80
C ALA A 160 42.84 -22.37 41.60
N ALA A 161 43.43 -21.79 40.53
CA ALA A 161 44.86 -21.88 40.27
C ALA A 161 45.70 -21.21 41.38
N HIS A 162 45.22 -20.05 41.88
CA HIS A 162 45.91 -19.38 43.00
C HIS A 162 45.86 -20.20 44.28
N SER A 163 44.74 -20.78 44.62
CA SER A 163 44.56 -21.65 45.79
C SER A 163 45.47 -22.89 45.73
N GLN A 164 45.60 -23.50 44.57
CA GLN A 164 46.48 -24.65 44.35
C GLN A 164 47.95 -24.30 44.54
N ARG A 165 48.41 -23.14 44.08
CA ARG A 165 49.79 -22.64 44.29
C ARG A 165 50.08 -22.42 45.76
N GLN A 166 49.17 -21.78 46.50
CA GLN A 166 49.32 -21.58 47.92
C GLN A 166 49.39 -22.88 48.72
N GLN A 167 48.67 -23.93 48.31
CA GLN A 167 48.76 -25.24 48.95
C GLN A 167 50.09 -25.93 48.67
N GLN A 168 50.64 -25.81 47.46
CA GLN A 168 51.95 -26.34 47.09
C GLN A 168 53.10 -25.63 47.80
N GLU A 169 53.00 -24.35 48.11
CA GLU A 169 54.01 -23.60 48.87
C GLU A 169 54.01 -23.87 50.40
N ARG A 170 52.92 -24.49 50.89
CA ARG A 170 52.76 -24.81 52.35
C ARG A 170 53.08 -26.26 52.73
N GLY A 171 53.35 -27.14 51.78
CA GLY A 171 53.67 -28.54 51.96
C GLY A 171 55.14 -28.82 51.66
#